data_1c821e11326b92cb40c0203c50c62361
#
_entry.id   1c821e11326b92cb40c0203c50c62361
#
_cell.length_a   1.000
_cell.length_b   1.000
_cell.length_c   1.000
_cell.angle_alpha   90.00
_cell.angle_beta   90.00
_cell.angle_gamma   90.00
#
_symmetry.space_group_name_H-M   'P 1'
#
loop_
_entity.id
_entity.type
_entity.pdbx_description
1 polymer ?
#
loop_
_entity_poly.entity_id
_entity_poly.type
_entity_poly.pdbx_seq_one_letter_code
_entity_poly.pdbx_strand_id
1 'polypeptide(L)'
;MLDATSDDWDDAIQTQRLLDMMSPLQRARVEAIRESGRSDVGAVFKRIRIEHGARVQRAEARFDGLAGCLRTPAGGSSRQQLLFIDGDTVRSRLLSPREAARLMGAPDHYPLPPGRTAALHLVGDAVCVPVVRWLSQNLLAPLAGAAATRLSA
;
A
#
# COMPACT_ATOMS: atom_id res chain seq x y z
N MET A 1 10.39 3.98 5.62
CA MET A 1 9.26 3.98 4.69
C MET A 1 8.02 4.66 5.26
N LEU A 2 7.71 4.46 6.55
CA LEU A 2 6.57 5.08 7.21
C LEU A 2 6.71 6.61 7.32
N ASP A 3 5.59 7.31 7.23
CA ASP A 3 5.52 8.77 7.38
C ASP A 3 5.26 9.12 8.85
N ALA A 4 6.30 9.56 9.54
CA ALA A 4 6.22 9.92 10.94
C ALA A 4 5.33 11.17 11.21
N THR A 5 5.02 11.93 10.17
CA THR A 5 4.21 13.16 10.25
C THR A 5 2.72 12.91 9.98
N SER A 6 2.33 11.68 9.68
CA SER A 6 0.94 11.34 9.39
C SER A 6 0.14 11.18 10.68
N ASP A 7 -0.73 12.14 10.97
CA ASP A 7 -1.60 12.15 12.16
C ASP A 7 -3.02 11.63 11.89
N ASP A 8 -3.30 11.15 10.69
CA ASP A 8 -4.63 10.65 10.26
C ASP A 8 -4.95 9.26 10.87
N TRP A 9 -4.83 9.11 12.17
CA TRP A 9 -5.16 7.87 12.85
C TRP A 9 -6.66 7.65 12.92
N ASP A 10 -7.06 6.43 12.64
CA ASP A 10 -8.41 5.96 12.94
C ASP A 10 -8.63 5.98 14.45
N ASP A 11 -9.84 6.28 14.89
CA ASP A 11 -10.24 6.13 16.28
C ASP A 11 -10.37 4.64 16.66
N ALA A 12 -10.58 4.37 17.95
CA ALA A 12 -10.71 3.01 18.45
C ALA A 12 -11.88 2.24 17.80
N ILE A 13 -12.99 2.94 17.52
CA ILE A 13 -14.18 2.34 16.90
C ILE A 13 -13.88 1.99 15.43
N GLN A 14 -13.20 2.86 14.71
CA GLN A 14 -12.81 2.63 13.31
C GLN A 14 -11.82 1.47 13.19
N THR A 15 -10.81 1.44 14.06
CA THR A 15 -9.84 0.34 14.14
C THR A 15 -10.55 -0.98 14.46
N GLN A 16 -11.47 -0.98 15.44
CA GLN A 16 -12.24 -2.18 15.79
C GLN A 16 -13.09 -2.67 14.62
N ARG A 17 -13.77 -1.78 13.91
CA ARG A 17 -14.54 -2.12 12.70
C ARG A 17 -13.66 -2.76 11.61
N LEU A 18 -12.41 -2.28 11.47
CA LEU A 18 -11.46 -2.88 10.54
C LEU A 18 -11.12 -4.33 10.96
N LEU A 19 -10.87 -4.55 12.24
CA LEU A 19 -10.63 -5.89 12.79
C LEU A 19 -11.85 -6.80 12.64
N ASP A 20 -13.06 -6.29 12.82
CA ASP A 20 -14.31 -7.07 12.70
C ASP A 20 -14.59 -7.54 11.26
N MET A 21 -14.06 -6.83 10.26
CA MET A 21 -14.10 -7.29 8.87
C MET A 21 -13.12 -8.43 8.56
N MET A 22 -12.21 -8.75 9.46
CA MET A 22 -11.22 -9.82 9.26
C MET A 22 -11.85 -11.20 9.47
N SER A 23 -11.42 -12.18 8.68
CA SER A 23 -11.74 -13.57 8.91
C SER A 23 -11.08 -14.08 10.22
N PRO A 24 -11.58 -15.18 10.83
CA PRO A 24 -10.95 -15.76 12.02
C PRO A 24 -9.44 -16.02 11.84
N LEU A 25 -9.04 -16.50 10.66
CA LEU A 25 -7.63 -16.74 10.34
C LEU A 25 -6.80 -15.44 10.36
N GLN A 26 -7.33 -14.35 9.82
CA GLN A 26 -6.65 -13.06 9.83
C GLN A 26 -6.57 -12.46 11.24
N ARG A 27 -7.64 -12.59 12.02
CA ARG A 27 -7.63 -12.18 13.43
C ARG A 27 -6.60 -12.95 14.25
N ALA A 28 -6.53 -14.26 14.09
CA ALA A 28 -5.53 -15.09 14.77
C ALA A 28 -4.09 -14.64 14.48
N ARG A 29 -3.80 -14.17 13.27
CA ARG A 29 -2.48 -13.59 12.93
C ARG A 29 -2.20 -12.30 13.70
N VAL A 30 -3.18 -11.41 13.82
CA VAL A 30 -3.05 -10.18 14.60
C VAL A 30 -2.80 -10.51 16.08
N GLU A 31 -3.57 -11.43 16.64
CA GLU A 31 -3.41 -11.86 18.05
C GLU A 31 -2.05 -12.51 18.29
N ALA A 32 -1.57 -13.36 17.39
CA ALA A 32 -0.25 -13.98 17.51
C ALA A 32 0.88 -12.94 17.54
N ILE A 33 0.76 -11.85 16.80
CA ILE A 33 1.73 -10.75 16.86
C ILE A 33 1.64 -10.03 18.21
N ARG A 34 0.43 -9.71 18.68
CA ARG A 34 0.20 -9.10 20.00
C ARG A 34 0.79 -9.93 21.13
N GLU A 35 0.46 -11.21 21.17
CA GLU A 35 0.94 -12.16 22.19
C GLU A 35 2.47 -12.32 22.17
N SER A 36 3.10 -12.14 21.00
CA SER A 36 4.56 -12.20 20.89
C SER A 36 5.27 -10.99 21.51
N GLY A 37 4.54 -9.91 21.85
CA GLY A 37 5.11 -8.66 22.35
C GLY A 37 5.93 -7.88 21.35
N ARG A 38 5.93 -8.28 20.07
CA ARG A 38 6.65 -7.59 19.00
C ARG A 38 5.83 -6.45 18.43
N SER A 39 6.53 -5.41 17.97
CA SER A 39 5.91 -4.37 17.15
C SER A 39 5.95 -4.77 15.68
N ASP A 40 4.82 -4.65 14.98
CA ASP A 40 4.72 -4.95 13.55
C ASP A 40 3.75 -4.01 12.83
N VAL A 41 3.90 -3.89 11.52
CA VAL A 41 3.03 -3.06 10.69
C VAL A 41 2.54 -3.86 9.50
N GLY A 42 1.21 -4.07 9.45
CA GLY A 42 0.55 -4.78 8.37
C GLY A 42 -0.05 -3.83 7.33
N ALA A 43 0.11 -4.19 6.06
CA ALA A 43 -0.67 -3.58 4.99
C ALA A 43 -2.04 -4.24 4.91
N VAL A 44 -3.12 -3.45 4.98
CA VAL A 44 -4.49 -3.94 4.98
C VAL A 44 -5.22 -3.47 3.74
N PHE A 45 -5.92 -4.38 3.11
CA PHE A 45 -6.78 -4.09 1.97
C PHE A 45 -8.16 -4.73 2.16
N LYS A 46 -9.18 -4.04 1.66
CA LYS A 46 -10.56 -4.50 1.73
C LYS A 46 -10.97 -5.17 0.42
N ARG A 47 -11.61 -6.33 0.53
CA ARG A 47 -12.13 -7.09 -0.62
C ARG A 47 -13.58 -7.50 -0.38
N ILE A 48 -14.36 -7.57 -1.47
CA ILE A 48 -15.68 -8.16 -1.43
C ILE A 48 -15.52 -9.67 -1.63
N ARG A 49 -16.08 -10.44 -0.72
CA ARG A 49 -16.21 -11.89 -0.79
C ARG A 49 -17.67 -12.27 -0.91
N ILE A 50 -17.95 -13.44 -1.47
CA ILE A 50 -19.29 -14.02 -1.47
C ILE A 50 -19.31 -15.10 -0.39
N GLU A 51 -20.11 -14.88 0.65
CA GLU A 51 -20.27 -15.81 1.76
C GLU A 51 -21.75 -16.14 1.91
N HIS A 52 -22.09 -17.41 1.84
CA HIS A 52 -23.48 -17.87 1.88
C HIS A 52 -24.42 -17.15 0.88
N GLY A 53 -23.90 -16.82 -0.30
CA GLY A 53 -24.65 -16.10 -1.33
C GLY A 53 -24.75 -14.58 -1.15
N ALA A 54 -24.23 -14.03 -0.05
CA ALA A 54 -24.22 -12.59 0.22
C ALA A 54 -22.85 -11.97 -0.06
N ARG A 55 -22.84 -10.71 -0.52
CA ARG A 55 -21.61 -9.93 -0.70
C ARG A 55 -21.17 -9.36 0.65
N VAL A 56 -20.03 -9.81 1.15
CA VAL A 56 -19.46 -9.35 2.42
C VAL A 56 -18.13 -8.68 2.16
N GLN A 57 -17.91 -7.50 2.75
CA GLN A 57 -16.60 -6.85 2.72
C GLN A 57 -15.70 -7.46 3.80
N ARG A 58 -14.53 -7.92 3.39
CA ARG A 58 -13.50 -8.48 4.27
C ARG A 58 -12.24 -7.64 4.23
N ALA A 59 -11.58 -7.51 5.38
CA ALA A 59 -10.25 -6.95 5.52
C ALA A 59 -9.23 -8.09 5.58
N GLU A 60 -8.16 -7.96 4.79
CA GLU A 60 -7.05 -8.90 4.76
C GLU A 60 -5.76 -8.14 5.08
N ALA A 61 -5.01 -8.58 6.08
CA ALA A 61 -3.76 -7.97 6.51
C ALA A 61 -2.55 -8.82 6.08
N ARG A 62 -1.48 -8.17 5.68
CA ARG A 62 -0.18 -8.77 5.36
C ARG A 62 0.88 -8.18 6.27
N PHE A 63 1.72 -9.04 6.84
CA PHE A 63 2.83 -8.67 7.72
C PHE A 63 4.18 -9.16 7.18
N ASP A 64 4.28 -9.30 5.86
CA ASP A 64 5.48 -9.76 5.15
C ASP A 64 6.32 -8.60 4.56
N GLY A 65 6.09 -7.39 5.02
CA GLY A 65 6.78 -6.20 4.55
C GLY A 65 6.36 -5.70 3.16
N LEU A 66 5.34 -6.33 2.55
CA LEU A 66 4.85 -5.96 1.23
C LEU A 66 3.52 -5.21 1.32
N ALA A 67 3.41 -4.12 0.59
CA ALA A 67 2.15 -3.44 0.37
C ALA A 67 1.36 -4.10 -0.78
N GLY A 68 0.04 -3.91 -0.79
CA GLY A 68 -0.78 -4.30 -1.93
C GLY A 68 -0.54 -3.40 -3.15
N CYS A 69 -1.13 -3.76 -4.28
CA CYS A 69 -1.09 -2.95 -5.49
C CYS A 69 -1.70 -1.56 -5.23
N LEU A 70 -0.91 -0.52 -5.46
CA LEU A 70 -1.41 0.85 -5.43
C LEU A 70 -2.29 1.08 -6.67
N ARG A 71 -3.45 1.65 -6.45
CA ARG A 71 -4.43 1.97 -7.50
C ARG A 71 -4.93 3.38 -7.31
N THR A 72 -5.32 4.00 -8.41
CA THR A 72 -6.12 5.22 -8.37
C THR A 72 -7.36 5.01 -7.51
N PRO A 73 -7.61 5.85 -6.50
CA PRO A 73 -8.76 5.69 -5.63
C PRO A 73 -10.08 5.94 -6.39
N ALA A 74 -10.75 4.88 -6.81
CA ALA A 74 -12.06 4.93 -7.43
C ALA A 74 -13.20 4.59 -6.44
N GLY A 75 -12.94 4.72 -5.14
CA GLY A 75 -13.90 4.38 -4.08
C GLY A 75 -13.20 3.91 -2.80
N GLY A 76 -13.95 3.77 -1.70
CA GLY A 76 -13.40 3.50 -0.37
C GLY A 76 -12.61 2.19 -0.23
N SER A 77 -12.90 1.17 -1.05
CA SER A 77 -12.23 -0.13 -0.99
C SER A 77 -10.86 -0.17 -1.66
N SER A 78 -10.52 0.81 -2.51
CA SER A 78 -9.24 0.88 -3.21
C SER A 78 -8.12 1.57 -2.39
N ARG A 79 -8.48 2.19 -1.27
CA ARG A 79 -7.51 2.82 -0.38
C ARG A 79 -6.91 1.79 0.56
N GLN A 80 -5.59 1.70 0.57
CA GLN A 80 -4.88 0.83 1.50
C GLN A 80 -4.85 1.47 2.89
N GLN A 81 -4.97 0.61 3.90
CA GLN A 81 -4.81 0.97 5.31
C GLN A 81 -3.56 0.29 5.86
N LEU A 82 -3.02 0.86 6.91
CA LEU A 82 -1.96 0.28 7.70
C LEU A 82 -2.52 -0.10 9.06
N LEU A 83 -2.14 -1.27 9.54
CA LEU A 83 -2.44 -1.75 10.89
C LEU A 83 -1.13 -1.82 11.67
N PHE A 84 -1.04 -1.06 12.71
CA PHE A 84 0.11 -1.01 13.62
C PHE A 84 -0.22 -1.82 14.86
N ILE A 85 0.67 -2.72 15.21
CA ILE A 85 0.58 -3.54 16.42
C ILE A 85 1.83 -3.23 17.23
N ASP A 86 1.65 -2.84 18.50
CA ASP A 86 2.74 -2.56 19.42
C ASP A 86 2.33 -3.09 20.81
N GLY A 87 2.78 -4.28 21.12
CA GLY A 87 2.27 -5.05 22.26
C GLY A 87 0.75 -5.13 22.21
N ASP A 88 0.06 -4.69 23.28
CA ASP A 88 -1.40 -4.71 23.35
C ASP A 88 -2.09 -3.60 22.56
N THR A 89 -1.34 -2.65 22.04
CA THR A 89 -1.89 -1.51 21.31
C THR A 89 -2.04 -1.86 19.84
N VAL A 90 -3.27 -1.75 19.31
CA VAL A 90 -3.57 -1.89 17.89
C VAL A 90 -4.18 -0.59 17.38
N ARG A 91 -3.58 -0.02 16.35
CA ARG A 91 -4.04 1.23 15.72
C ARG A 91 -4.06 1.06 14.21
N SER A 92 -4.97 1.76 13.55
CA SER A 92 -5.01 1.77 12.08
C SER A 92 -5.04 3.19 11.53
N ARG A 93 -4.65 3.34 10.30
CA ARG A 93 -4.81 4.55 9.50
C ARG A 93 -4.71 4.27 8.01
N LEU A 94 -5.16 5.20 7.22
CA LEU A 94 -4.94 5.14 5.77
C LEU A 94 -3.45 5.35 5.44
N LEU A 95 -2.99 4.69 4.38
CA LEU A 95 -1.70 4.97 3.77
C LEU A 95 -1.62 6.44 3.36
N SER A 96 -0.55 7.14 3.76
CA SER A 96 -0.37 8.54 3.37
C SER A 96 0.07 8.67 1.90
N PRO A 97 -0.19 9.82 1.25
CA PRO A 97 0.32 10.05 -0.11
C PRO A 97 1.84 9.95 -0.21
N ARG A 98 2.57 10.38 0.82
CA ARG A 98 4.04 10.29 0.84
C ARG A 98 4.51 8.83 0.94
N GLU A 99 3.86 8.03 1.76
CA GLU A 99 4.13 6.59 1.84
C GLU A 99 3.83 5.89 0.52
N ALA A 100 2.71 6.22 -0.10
CA ALA A 100 2.37 5.70 -1.42
C ALA A 100 3.44 6.06 -2.48
N ALA A 101 3.92 7.31 -2.49
CA ALA A 101 4.99 7.74 -3.38
C ALA A 101 6.31 6.99 -3.12
N ARG A 102 6.68 6.78 -1.84
CA ARG A 102 7.85 5.96 -1.47
C ARG A 102 7.74 4.52 -1.96
N LEU A 103 6.55 3.92 -1.86
CA LEU A 103 6.28 2.57 -2.39
C LEU A 103 6.45 2.49 -3.91
N MET A 104 6.16 3.58 -4.63
CA MET A 104 6.42 3.69 -6.07
C MET A 104 7.88 4.01 -6.40
N GLY A 105 8.73 4.20 -5.39
CA GLY A 105 10.15 4.52 -5.55
C GLY A 105 10.42 5.98 -5.88
N ALA A 106 9.45 6.87 -5.64
CA ALA A 106 9.68 8.30 -5.74
C ALA A 106 10.51 8.80 -4.54
N PRO A 107 11.48 9.69 -4.76
CA PRO A 107 12.28 10.25 -3.67
C PRO A 107 11.46 11.21 -2.80
N ASP A 108 11.88 11.41 -1.56
CA ASP A 108 11.13 12.21 -0.60
C ASP A 108 10.94 13.68 -1.00
N HIS A 109 11.87 14.23 -1.77
CA HIS A 109 11.77 15.59 -2.30
C HIS A 109 10.86 15.72 -3.52
N TYR A 110 10.33 14.60 -4.05
CA TYR A 110 9.39 14.67 -5.18
C TYR A 110 8.12 15.42 -4.75
N PRO A 111 7.75 16.49 -5.47
CA PRO A 111 6.59 17.30 -5.10
C PRO A 111 5.29 16.53 -5.31
N LEU A 112 4.45 16.50 -4.30
CA LEU A 112 3.11 15.95 -4.38
C LEU A 112 2.09 17.10 -4.36
N PRO A 113 0.96 16.97 -5.06
CA PRO A 113 -0.14 17.91 -4.92
C PRO A 113 -0.55 18.07 -3.46
N PRO A 114 -0.97 19.29 -3.03
CA PRO A 114 -1.32 19.55 -1.62
C PRO A 114 -2.57 18.79 -1.18
N GLY A 115 -3.46 18.44 -2.11
CA GLY A 115 -4.68 17.70 -1.80
C GLY A 115 -4.43 16.19 -1.73
N ARG A 116 -4.78 15.54 -0.62
CA ARG A 116 -4.61 14.09 -0.42
C ARG A 116 -5.15 13.24 -1.58
N THR A 117 -6.36 13.54 -2.04
CA THR A 117 -6.99 12.80 -3.13
C THR A 117 -6.21 12.97 -4.42
N ALA A 118 -5.81 14.18 -4.78
CA ALA A 118 -5.02 14.46 -5.98
C ALA A 118 -3.65 13.77 -5.93
N ALA A 119 -2.99 13.78 -4.78
CA ALA A 119 -1.71 13.10 -4.59
C ALA A 119 -1.84 11.58 -4.70
N LEU A 120 -2.89 10.98 -4.14
CA LEU A 120 -3.14 9.53 -4.27
C LEU A 120 -3.52 9.13 -5.70
N HIS A 121 -4.22 10.00 -6.45
CA HIS A 121 -4.49 9.78 -7.87
C HIS A 121 -3.19 9.80 -8.67
N LEU A 122 -2.35 10.84 -8.47
CA LEU A 122 -1.05 10.92 -9.12
C LEU A 122 -0.22 9.65 -8.92
N VAL A 123 -0.13 9.18 -7.68
CA VAL A 123 0.65 7.98 -7.35
C VAL A 123 0.00 6.71 -7.87
N GLY A 124 -1.34 6.62 -7.86
CA GLY A 124 -2.07 5.45 -8.34
C GLY A 124 -2.01 5.28 -9.87
N ASP A 125 -1.89 6.38 -10.62
CA ASP A 125 -1.72 6.39 -12.07
C ASP A 125 -0.25 6.29 -12.50
N ALA A 126 0.69 6.47 -11.56
CA ALA A 126 2.11 6.43 -11.85
C ALA A 126 2.62 5.00 -12.09
N VAL A 127 3.81 4.92 -12.64
CA VAL A 127 4.57 3.68 -12.79
C VAL A 127 5.65 3.57 -11.71
N CYS A 128 5.98 2.35 -11.31
CA CYS A 128 7.02 2.09 -10.33
C CYS A 128 8.40 2.52 -10.87
N VAL A 129 8.98 3.55 -10.29
CA VAL A 129 10.22 4.19 -10.77
C VAL A 129 11.39 3.20 -10.89
N PRO A 130 11.68 2.32 -9.89
CA PRO A 130 12.75 1.32 -10.02
C PRO A 130 12.56 0.36 -11.20
N VAL A 131 11.32 -0.07 -11.47
CA VAL A 131 11.01 -0.97 -12.58
C VAL A 131 11.27 -0.31 -13.92
N VAL A 132 10.79 0.92 -14.10
CA VAL A 132 11.00 1.67 -15.35
C VAL A 132 12.49 1.98 -15.56
N ARG A 133 13.20 2.32 -14.51
CA ARG A 133 14.66 2.51 -14.58
C ARG A 133 15.38 1.25 -15.03
N TRP A 134 15.03 0.11 -14.45
CA TRP A 134 15.61 -1.17 -14.83
C TRP A 134 15.32 -1.50 -16.30
N LEU A 135 14.07 -1.36 -16.74
CA LEU A 135 13.66 -1.58 -18.14
C LEU A 135 14.40 -0.64 -19.10
N SER A 136 14.53 0.64 -18.72
CA SER A 136 15.26 1.62 -19.53
C SER A 136 16.71 1.22 -19.73
N GLN A 137 17.39 0.83 -18.65
CA GLN A 137 18.81 0.50 -18.68
C GLN A 137 19.11 -0.85 -19.35
N ASN A 138 18.28 -1.86 -19.13
CA ASN A 138 18.56 -3.24 -19.54
C ASN A 138 17.87 -3.67 -20.83
N LEU A 139 16.87 -2.92 -21.26
CA LEU A 139 16.10 -3.25 -22.47
C LEU A 139 16.09 -2.09 -23.47
N LEU A 140 15.58 -0.92 -23.10
CA LEU A 140 15.31 0.15 -24.06
C LEU A 140 16.60 0.81 -24.60
N ALA A 141 17.57 1.11 -23.73
CA ALA A 141 18.83 1.71 -24.14
C ALA A 141 19.66 0.79 -25.05
N PRO A 142 19.84 -0.50 -24.76
CA PRO A 142 20.49 -1.43 -25.68
C PRO A 142 19.78 -1.55 -27.03
N LEU A 143 18.45 -1.63 -27.06
CA LEU A 143 17.67 -1.70 -28.31
C LEU A 143 17.83 -0.43 -29.14
N ALA A 144 17.78 0.76 -28.52
CA ALA A 144 17.96 2.01 -29.20
C ALA A 144 19.39 2.14 -29.80
N GLY A 145 20.41 1.72 -29.07
CA GLY A 145 21.79 1.68 -29.57
C GLY A 145 21.97 0.74 -30.77
N ALA A 146 21.38 -0.47 -30.71
CA ALA A 146 21.42 -1.41 -31.83
C ALA A 146 20.66 -0.90 -33.06
N ALA A 147 19.55 -0.19 -32.87
CA ALA A 147 18.81 0.43 -33.99
C ALA A 147 19.59 1.56 -34.63
N ALA A 148 20.24 2.43 -33.83
CA ALA A 148 21.07 3.52 -34.35
C ALA A 148 22.25 3.01 -35.21
N THR A 149 22.90 1.92 -34.78
CA THR A 149 24.00 1.29 -35.54
C THR A 149 23.54 0.74 -36.89
N ARG A 150 22.33 0.18 -36.98
CA ARG A 150 21.75 -0.35 -38.24
C ARG A 150 21.35 0.76 -39.23
N LEU A 151 21.00 1.94 -38.74
CA LEU A 151 20.64 3.08 -39.62
C LEU A 151 21.86 3.84 -40.16
N SER A 152 23.04 3.64 -39.60
CA SER A 152 24.30 4.27 -39.96
C SER A 152 25.22 3.34 -40.82
N ALA A 153 24.79 2.13 -41.09
CA ALA A 153 25.49 1.17 -41.96
C ALA A 153 24.79 1.02 -43.32
#